data_a3bdfe820690c6d44670bf26e08d8233
#
_entry.id   a3bdfe820690c6d44670bf26e08d8233
#
_cell.length_a   1.000
_cell.length_b   1.000
_cell.length_c   1.000
_cell.angle_alpha   90.00
_cell.angle_beta   90.00
_cell.angle_gamma   90.00
#
_symmetry.space_group_name_H-M   'P 1'
#
loop_
_entity.id
_entity.type
_entity.pdbx_description
1 polymer ?
#
loop_
_entity_poly.entity_id
_entity_poly.type
_entity_poly.pdbx_seq_one_letter_code
_entity_poly.pdbx_strand_id
1 'polypeptide(L)'
;ARISLPGSGIHGENISVPGFGTQLQTKANFGVIPEGQLSYFNEFIDGLMADGSSYTLRRPVFKIFNTYLPFPSEVQMSVRIGPPIFGLGLLESISEEELLKRVDPDDKNKDGISGRLNYVYDDRLGKMAIGRFGWKASQPSIYNQTAHAFLEDMGLSSPYLPQDPSYGQVQQDSKADDPEVTDDVVRLATFYAQSLGVPAPRRQNLP
;
A
#
# COMPACT_ATOMS: atom_id res chain seq x y z
N ALA A 1 0.11 3.95 -8.89
CA ALA A 1 -0.69 2.70 -8.87
C ALA A 1 0.19 1.55 -8.42
N ARG A 2 -0.33 0.63 -7.60
CA ARG A 2 0.36 -0.63 -7.28
C ARG A 2 0.25 -1.58 -8.46
N ILE A 3 1.37 -2.22 -8.79
CA ILE A 3 1.49 -3.19 -9.88
C ILE A 3 2.24 -4.42 -9.39
N SER A 4 1.95 -5.57 -9.97
CA SER A 4 2.68 -6.81 -9.70
C SER A 4 2.49 -7.81 -10.84
N LEU A 5 3.42 -8.75 -10.98
CA LEU A 5 3.15 -9.96 -11.74
C LEU A 5 2.26 -10.92 -10.94
N PRO A 6 1.57 -11.87 -11.61
CA PRO A 6 0.86 -12.95 -10.95
C PRO A 6 1.79 -13.83 -10.12
N GLY A 7 1.28 -14.35 -9.01
CA GLY A 7 2.03 -15.22 -8.11
C GLY A 7 2.41 -14.54 -6.80
N SER A 8 3.30 -15.16 -6.06
CA SER A 8 3.81 -14.66 -4.77
C SER A 8 5.29 -15.01 -4.63
N GLY A 9 6.05 -14.12 -4.01
CA GLY A 9 7.42 -14.39 -3.61
C GLY A 9 7.51 -15.40 -2.45
N ILE A 10 8.72 -15.67 -1.98
CA ILE A 10 8.99 -16.71 -0.98
C ILE A 10 8.34 -16.45 0.39
N HIS A 11 8.04 -15.20 0.69
CA HIS A 11 7.36 -14.78 1.92
C HIS A 11 5.93 -14.31 1.67
N GLY A 12 5.36 -14.57 0.48
CA GLY A 12 4.02 -14.14 0.11
C GLY A 12 3.91 -12.71 -0.41
N GLU A 13 5.03 -12.02 -0.57
CA GLU A 13 5.10 -10.67 -1.14
C GLU A 13 4.71 -10.64 -2.62
N ASN A 14 4.31 -9.47 -3.11
CA ASN A 14 4.02 -9.25 -4.51
C ASN A 14 5.30 -9.39 -5.37
N ILE A 15 5.18 -10.04 -6.52
CA ILE A 15 6.28 -10.15 -7.48
C ILE A 15 6.42 -8.82 -8.23
N SER A 16 7.60 -8.22 -8.17
CA SER A 16 7.92 -6.99 -8.87
C SER A 16 7.81 -7.14 -10.39
N VAL A 17 7.32 -6.10 -11.05
CA VAL A 17 7.31 -6.02 -12.52
C VAL A 17 8.71 -5.61 -12.99
N PRO A 18 9.39 -6.40 -13.84
CA PRO A 18 10.72 -6.07 -14.31
C PRO A 18 10.79 -4.66 -14.93
N GLY A 19 11.73 -3.87 -14.45
CA GLY A 19 11.91 -2.47 -14.88
C GLY A 19 10.93 -1.45 -14.29
N PHE A 20 9.93 -1.88 -13.47
CA PHE A 20 8.91 -0.98 -12.90
C PHE A 20 8.72 -1.17 -11.38
N GLY A 21 9.25 -2.24 -10.79
CA GLY A 21 9.04 -2.52 -9.36
C GLY A 21 7.61 -2.94 -9.01
N THR A 22 7.12 -2.50 -7.84
CA THR A 22 5.79 -2.81 -7.30
C THR A 22 4.83 -1.61 -7.33
N GLN A 23 5.33 -0.45 -7.75
CA GLN A 23 4.54 0.78 -7.85
C GLN A 23 4.92 1.56 -9.11
N LEU A 24 3.96 1.77 -10.01
CA LEU A 24 4.16 2.58 -11.21
C LEU A 24 4.36 4.04 -10.83
N GLN A 25 5.51 4.61 -11.20
CA GLN A 25 5.86 6.01 -11.02
C GLN A 25 5.40 6.84 -12.22
N THR A 26 4.31 7.56 -12.03
CA THR A 26 3.70 8.41 -13.08
C THR A 26 4.31 9.82 -13.13
N LYS A 27 5.22 10.13 -12.22
CA LYS A 27 5.99 11.38 -12.16
C LYS A 27 7.46 11.02 -11.96
N ALA A 28 8.34 11.87 -12.43
CA ALA A 28 9.78 11.73 -12.30
C ALA A 28 10.41 13.10 -12.02
N ASN A 29 11.66 13.10 -11.60
CA ASN A 29 12.47 14.30 -11.43
C ASN A 29 12.72 14.99 -12.78
N PHE A 30 13.12 16.27 -12.73
CA PHE A 30 13.41 17.03 -13.93
C PHE A 30 14.48 16.32 -14.79
N GLY A 31 14.16 16.12 -16.06
CA GLY A 31 15.05 15.47 -17.04
C GLY A 31 14.93 13.93 -17.07
N VAL A 32 14.12 13.33 -16.21
CA VAL A 32 13.88 11.88 -16.19
C VAL A 32 12.49 11.58 -16.77
N ILE A 33 12.40 10.53 -17.59
CA ILE A 33 11.14 10.09 -18.20
C ILE A 33 10.35 9.30 -17.13
N PRO A 34 9.07 9.64 -16.86
CA PRO A 34 8.22 8.81 -15.98
C PRO A 34 8.06 7.39 -16.52
N GLU A 35 7.87 6.42 -15.62
CA GLU A 35 7.69 5.01 -16.00
C GLU A 35 6.47 4.77 -16.89
N GLY A 36 5.45 5.60 -16.77
CA GLY A 36 4.25 5.53 -17.59
C GLY A 36 3.20 6.54 -17.16
N GLN A 37 2.07 6.52 -17.83
CA GLN A 37 0.93 7.37 -17.52
C GLN A 37 -0.27 6.51 -17.12
N LEU A 38 -1.13 7.06 -16.27
CA LEU A 38 -2.36 6.44 -15.82
C LEU A 38 -3.56 7.31 -16.23
N SER A 39 -4.52 6.72 -16.91
CA SER A 39 -5.82 7.33 -17.18
C SER A 39 -6.95 6.48 -16.61
N TYR A 40 -8.12 7.06 -16.46
CA TYR A 40 -9.32 6.31 -16.10
C TYR A 40 -10.56 6.89 -16.78
N PHE A 41 -11.56 6.04 -16.93
CA PHE A 41 -12.93 6.42 -17.25
C PHE A 41 -13.89 5.70 -16.31
N ASN A 42 -15.11 6.21 -16.18
CA ASN A 42 -16.10 5.58 -15.33
C ASN A 42 -17.08 4.76 -16.17
N GLU A 43 -17.28 3.53 -15.76
CA GLU A 43 -18.45 2.73 -16.15
C GLU A 43 -19.55 2.93 -15.08
N PHE A 44 -20.79 3.03 -15.54
CA PHE A 44 -21.95 3.17 -14.68
C PHE A 44 -22.72 1.86 -14.64
N ILE A 45 -23.06 1.42 -13.43
CA ILE A 45 -23.78 0.16 -13.18
C ILE A 45 -25.04 0.49 -12.41
N ASP A 46 -26.19 0.32 -13.05
CA ASP A 46 -27.47 0.54 -12.43
C ASP A 46 -27.95 -0.70 -11.67
N GLY A 47 -28.63 -0.49 -10.56
CA GLY A 47 -29.21 -1.56 -9.74
C GLY A 47 -30.42 -1.08 -8.95
N LEU A 48 -31.04 -2.00 -8.23
CA LEU A 48 -32.17 -1.73 -7.36
C LEU A 48 -31.85 -2.13 -5.92
N MET A 49 -32.25 -1.29 -4.98
CA MET A 49 -32.25 -1.62 -3.56
C MET A 49 -33.39 -2.61 -3.25
N ALA A 50 -33.36 -3.22 -2.07
CA ALA A 50 -34.41 -4.16 -1.64
C ALA A 50 -35.80 -3.53 -1.55
N ASP A 51 -35.88 -2.22 -1.36
CA ASP A 51 -37.15 -1.45 -1.33
C ASP A 51 -37.64 -1.02 -2.73
N GLY A 52 -36.92 -1.41 -3.81
CA GLY A 52 -37.22 -1.06 -5.18
C GLY A 52 -36.67 0.30 -5.66
N SER A 53 -36.03 1.07 -4.83
CA SER A 53 -35.37 2.32 -5.25
C SER A 53 -34.15 2.02 -6.13
N SER A 54 -33.97 2.84 -7.18
CA SER A 54 -32.83 2.70 -8.09
C SER A 54 -31.57 3.36 -7.54
N TYR A 55 -30.43 2.77 -7.85
CA TYR A 55 -29.12 3.39 -7.63
C TYR A 55 -28.22 3.21 -8.85
N THR A 56 -27.25 4.11 -9.01
CA THR A 56 -26.21 3.99 -10.04
C THR A 56 -24.83 3.99 -9.34
N LEU A 57 -24.09 2.91 -9.51
CA LEU A 57 -22.71 2.81 -9.05
C LEU A 57 -21.75 3.30 -10.13
N ARG A 58 -20.67 3.91 -9.71
CA ARG A 58 -19.59 4.36 -10.58
C ARG A 58 -18.38 3.46 -10.36
N ARG A 59 -17.98 2.72 -11.40
CA ARG A 59 -16.79 1.86 -11.43
C ARG A 59 -15.68 2.52 -12.24
N PRO A 60 -14.61 3.01 -11.64
CA PRO A 60 -13.48 3.52 -12.41
C PRO A 60 -12.72 2.36 -13.07
N VAL A 61 -12.44 2.50 -14.36
CA VAL A 61 -11.62 1.58 -15.14
C VAL A 61 -10.33 2.31 -15.48
N PHE A 62 -9.20 1.77 -15.05
CA PHE A 62 -7.89 2.38 -15.21
C PHE A 62 -7.14 1.77 -16.37
N LYS A 63 -6.31 2.58 -17.05
CA LYS A 63 -5.40 2.16 -18.11
C LYS A 63 -4.02 2.77 -17.92
N ILE A 64 -2.99 1.92 -18.03
CA ILE A 64 -1.58 2.34 -18.11
C ILE A 64 -1.24 2.49 -19.59
N PHE A 65 -0.52 3.54 -19.94
CA PHE A 65 -0.09 3.83 -21.32
C PHE A 65 1.20 4.68 -21.33
N ASN A 66 1.82 4.83 -22.49
CA ASN A 66 3.07 5.57 -22.69
C ASN A 66 4.16 5.15 -21.69
N THR A 67 4.34 3.83 -21.52
CA THR A 67 5.36 3.28 -20.65
C THR A 67 6.75 3.42 -21.28
N TYR A 68 7.76 3.70 -20.45
CA TYR A 68 9.15 3.91 -20.92
C TYR A 68 9.83 2.61 -21.41
N LEU A 69 9.32 1.46 -20.96
CA LEU A 69 9.70 0.11 -21.42
C LEU A 69 8.44 -0.65 -21.84
N PRO A 70 8.57 -1.75 -22.59
CA PRO A 70 7.46 -2.65 -22.86
C PRO A 70 6.81 -3.13 -21.54
N PHE A 71 5.51 -2.96 -21.42
CA PHE A 71 4.76 -3.31 -20.23
C PHE A 71 4.17 -4.71 -20.39
N PRO A 72 4.46 -5.68 -19.47
CA PRO A 72 3.94 -7.03 -19.60
C PRO A 72 2.41 -7.07 -19.55
N SER A 73 1.80 -7.91 -20.39
CA SER A 73 0.34 -8.00 -20.50
C SER A 73 -0.35 -8.62 -19.28
N GLU A 74 0.39 -9.44 -18.52
CA GLU A 74 -0.09 -10.16 -17.33
C GLU A 74 -0.04 -9.32 -16.05
N VAL A 75 0.41 -8.08 -16.10
CA VAL A 75 0.53 -7.23 -14.92
C VAL A 75 -0.83 -7.00 -14.28
N GLN A 76 -0.91 -7.29 -12.99
CA GLN A 76 -2.03 -6.96 -12.13
C GLN A 76 -1.88 -5.54 -11.62
N MET A 77 -2.96 -4.78 -11.60
CA MET A 77 -2.96 -3.39 -11.15
C MET A 77 -4.02 -3.15 -10.08
N SER A 78 -3.66 -2.33 -9.07
CA SER A 78 -4.57 -1.85 -8.05
C SER A 78 -4.35 -0.37 -7.81
N VAL A 79 -5.32 0.45 -8.17
CA VAL A 79 -5.33 1.88 -7.86
C VAL A 79 -6.05 2.07 -6.53
N ARG A 80 -5.40 2.77 -5.59
CA ARG A 80 -5.89 2.93 -4.22
C ARG A 80 -5.72 4.37 -3.76
N ILE A 81 -6.65 4.83 -2.93
CA ILE A 81 -6.51 6.06 -2.16
C ILE A 81 -5.82 5.69 -0.85
N GLY A 82 -4.78 6.41 -0.45
CA GLY A 82 -4.09 6.18 0.82
C GLY A 82 -5.06 6.31 2.01
N PRO A 83 -5.01 5.40 2.99
CA PRO A 83 -5.76 5.57 4.23
C PRO A 83 -5.20 6.76 5.04
N PRO A 84 -6.01 7.37 5.94
CA PRO A 84 -5.52 8.42 6.81
C PRO A 84 -4.42 7.90 7.74
N ILE A 85 -3.50 8.80 8.14
CA ILE A 85 -2.38 8.47 9.01
C ILE A 85 -2.65 8.75 10.51
N PHE A 86 -3.74 9.42 10.84
CA PHE A 86 -4.11 9.68 12.23
C PHE A 86 -4.66 8.43 12.92
N GLY A 87 -4.36 8.26 14.20
CA GLY A 87 -4.84 7.14 15.01
C GLY A 87 -4.08 5.82 14.77
N LEU A 88 -3.04 5.80 13.94
CA LEU A 88 -2.28 4.59 13.65
C LEU A 88 -1.59 4.04 14.91
N GLY A 89 -1.08 4.90 15.80
CA GLY A 89 -0.49 4.47 17.07
C GLY A 89 -1.46 3.72 17.97
N LEU A 90 -2.75 4.09 17.96
CA LEU A 90 -3.79 3.34 18.68
C LEU A 90 -4.02 1.96 18.08
N LEU A 91 -4.01 1.86 16.75
CA LEU A 91 -4.11 0.57 16.04
C LEU A 91 -2.88 -0.32 16.31
N GLU A 92 -1.69 0.28 16.37
CA GLU A 92 -0.46 -0.46 16.67
C GLU A 92 -0.43 -0.99 18.10
N SER A 93 -1.05 -0.28 19.05
CA SER A 93 -1.12 -0.68 20.45
C SER A 93 -2.06 -1.87 20.74
N ILE A 94 -2.91 -2.26 19.79
CA ILE A 94 -3.77 -3.45 19.94
C ILE A 94 -2.87 -4.68 20.01
N SER A 95 -3.04 -5.50 21.07
CA SER A 95 -2.24 -6.71 21.23
C SER A 95 -2.55 -7.76 20.16
N GLU A 96 -1.58 -8.63 19.85
CA GLU A 96 -1.81 -9.75 18.93
C GLU A 96 -2.92 -10.69 19.46
N GLU A 97 -2.98 -10.87 20.77
CA GLU A 97 -4.03 -11.67 21.42
C GLU A 97 -5.44 -11.15 21.09
N GLU A 98 -5.64 -9.83 21.12
CA GLU A 98 -6.93 -9.23 20.77
C GLU A 98 -7.26 -9.39 19.27
N LEU A 99 -6.26 -9.37 18.40
CA LEU A 99 -6.45 -9.64 16.98
C LEU A 99 -6.83 -11.11 16.75
N LEU A 100 -6.15 -12.04 17.44
CA LEU A 100 -6.42 -13.47 17.34
C LEU A 100 -7.83 -13.84 17.80
N LYS A 101 -8.38 -13.18 18.81
CA LYS A 101 -9.76 -13.39 19.28
C LYS A 101 -10.81 -13.06 18.21
N ARG A 102 -10.47 -12.25 17.21
CA ARG A 102 -11.37 -11.83 16.13
C ARG A 102 -11.26 -12.67 14.87
N VAL A 103 -10.40 -13.72 14.91
CA VAL A 103 -10.22 -14.61 13.75
C VAL A 103 -11.39 -15.58 13.70
N ASP A 104 -12.13 -15.53 12.61
CA ASP A 104 -13.23 -16.44 12.30
C ASP A 104 -13.30 -16.71 10.80
N PRO A 105 -12.35 -17.49 10.23
CA PRO A 105 -12.25 -17.70 8.79
C PRO A 105 -13.42 -18.46 8.19
N ASP A 106 -14.17 -19.19 9.01
CA ASP A 106 -15.27 -20.06 8.62
C ASP A 106 -16.64 -19.48 8.99
N ASP A 107 -16.69 -18.22 9.46
CA ASP A 107 -17.93 -17.55 9.90
C ASP A 107 -18.75 -18.42 10.87
N LYS A 108 -18.11 -18.91 11.94
CA LYS A 108 -18.73 -19.82 12.92
C LYS A 108 -19.85 -19.14 13.71
N ASN A 109 -19.73 -17.83 13.92
CA ASN A 109 -20.73 -17.02 14.61
C ASN A 109 -21.90 -16.65 13.70
N LYS A 110 -21.81 -16.89 12.37
CA LYS A 110 -22.84 -16.66 11.34
C LYS A 110 -23.28 -15.20 11.22
N ASP A 111 -22.35 -14.26 11.40
CA ASP A 111 -22.60 -12.84 11.19
C ASP A 111 -22.34 -12.36 9.75
N GLY A 112 -21.90 -13.26 8.87
CA GLY A 112 -21.56 -12.99 7.48
C GLY A 112 -20.17 -12.44 7.28
N ILE A 113 -19.30 -12.42 8.31
CA ILE A 113 -17.94 -11.88 8.26
C ILE A 113 -16.92 -12.98 8.55
N SER A 114 -16.11 -13.31 7.55
CA SER A 114 -14.99 -14.24 7.70
C SER A 114 -13.71 -13.49 8.06
N GLY A 115 -13.42 -13.34 9.34
CA GLY A 115 -12.24 -12.65 9.85
C GLY A 115 -10.95 -13.45 9.62
N ARG A 116 -9.98 -12.89 8.89
CA ARG A 116 -8.69 -13.53 8.59
C ARG A 116 -7.53 -12.59 8.86
N LEU A 117 -6.48 -13.09 9.49
CA LEU A 117 -5.22 -12.37 9.61
C LEU A 117 -4.42 -12.48 8.30
N ASN A 118 -3.75 -11.38 7.96
CA ASN A 118 -2.70 -11.41 6.95
C ASN A 118 -1.35 -11.55 7.64
N TYR A 119 -0.64 -12.64 7.41
CA TYR A 119 0.74 -12.82 7.90
C TYR A 119 1.69 -12.32 6.82
N VAL A 120 2.58 -11.42 7.22
CA VAL A 120 3.55 -10.77 6.34
C VAL A 120 4.95 -10.92 6.90
N TYR A 121 5.94 -10.92 6.04
CA TYR A 121 7.32 -10.96 6.47
C TYR A 121 7.77 -9.58 6.95
N ASP A 122 8.35 -9.54 8.14
CA ASP A 122 9.01 -8.36 8.67
C ASP A 122 10.52 -8.50 8.45
N ASP A 123 11.03 -7.84 7.42
CA ASP A 123 12.45 -7.88 7.06
C ASP A 123 13.35 -7.39 8.19
N ARG A 124 12.87 -6.45 9.00
CA ARG A 124 13.61 -5.92 10.16
C ARG A 124 13.80 -6.97 11.27
N LEU A 125 12.77 -7.80 11.49
CA LEU A 125 12.78 -8.82 12.53
C LEU A 125 13.15 -10.20 11.98
N GLY A 126 13.24 -10.37 10.66
CA GLY A 126 13.55 -11.63 10.02
C GLY A 126 12.51 -12.73 10.25
N LYS A 127 11.24 -12.37 10.46
CA LYS A 127 10.18 -13.34 10.77
C LYS A 127 8.81 -12.91 10.24
N MET A 128 7.88 -13.86 10.16
CA MET A 128 6.47 -13.58 9.90
C MET A 128 5.84 -12.85 11.10
N ALA A 129 5.05 -11.83 10.80
CA ALA A 129 4.30 -11.03 11.76
C ALA A 129 2.87 -10.77 11.25
N ILE A 130 1.97 -10.36 12.15
CA ILE A 130 0.60 -9.99 11.78
C ILE A 130 0.65 -8.62 11.10
N GLY A 131 0.23 -8.57 9.85
CA GLY A 131 0.05 -7.32 9.12
C GLY A 131 -1.12 -6.50 9.66
N ARG A 132 -0.93 -5.18 9.78
CA ARG A 132 -1.90 -4.25 10.39
C ARG A 132 -2.18 -3.04 9.52
N PHE A 133 -1.19 -2.56 8.77
CA PHE A 133 -1.23 -1.30 8.05
C PHE A 133 -1.25 -1.49 6.54
N GLY A 134 -1.67 -0.44 5.84
CA GLY A 134 -1.95 -0.49 4.41
C GLY A 134 -3.32 -1.11 4.11
N TRP A 135 -3.74 -1.03 2.86
CA TRP A 135 -5.07 -1.47 2.39
C TRP A 135 -5.36 -2.96 2.61
N LYS A 136 -4.33 -3.79 2.59
CA LYS A 136 -4.45 -5.24 2.73
C LYS A 136 -3.73 -5.74 3.98
N ALA A 137 -3.53 -4.88 4.98
CA ALA A 137 -2.73 -5.21 6.15
C ALA A 137 -1.38 -5.83 5.73
N SER A 138 -0.67 -5.20 4.79
CA SER A 138 0.58 -5.70 4.22
C SER A 138 1.83 -5.24 4.97
N GLN A 139 1.68 -4.37 5.96
CA GLN A 139 2.78 -3.86 6.78
C GLN A 139 2.55 -4.20 8.26
N PRO A 140 3.52 -4.80 8.96
CA PRO A 140 3.32 -5.27 10.33
C PRO A 140 3.40 -4.14 11.36
N SER A 141 4.11 -3.05 11.08
CA SER A 141 4.29 -1.91 11.96
C SER A 141 4.24 -0.58 11.24
N ILE A 142 4.07 0.52 11.98
CA ILE A 142 4.15 1.87 11.44
C ILE A 142 5.55 2.16 10.93
N TYR A 143 6.60 1.61 11.57
CA TYR A 143 7.97 1.74 11.09
C TYR A 143 8.13 1.15 9.68
N ASN A 144 7.67 -0.09 9.46
CA ASN A 144 7.70 -0.73 8.14
C ASN A 144 6.91 0.10 7.10
N GLN A 145 5.70 0.53 7.46
CA GLN A 145 4.88 1.39 6.60
C GLN A 145 5.59 2.70 6.23
N THR A 146 6.28 3.33 7.19
CA THR A 146 7.00 4.58 6.99
C THR A 146 8.21 4.39 6.08
N ALA A 147 9.01 3.34 6.32
CA ALA A 147 10.18 3.05 5.48
C ALA A 147 9.78 2.73 4.03
N HIS A 148 8.70 1.95 3.85
CA HIS A 148 8.17 1.69 2.51
C HIS A 148 7.59 2.94 1.84
N ALA A 149 7.01 3.88 2.60
CA ALA A 149 6.56 5.16 2.05
C ALA A 149 7.73 6.03 1.57
N PHE A 150 8.82 6.10 2.34
CA PHE A 150 10.05 6.76 1.89
C PHE A 150 10.54 6.16 0.56
N LEU A 151 10.65 4.83 0.50
CA LEU A 151 11.18 4.16 -0.69
C LEU A 151 10.22 4.28 -1.89
N GLU A 152 8.98 3.85 -1.74
CA GLU A 152 8.06 3.65 -2.87
C GLU A 152 7.36 4.93 -3.32
N ASP A 153 7.07 5.86 -2.39
CA ASP A 153 6.34 7.10 -2.72
C ASP A 153 7.28 8.29 -2.95
N MET A 154 8.48 8.29 -2.35
CA MET A 154 9.43 9.39 -2.43
C MET A 154 10.72 9.01 -3.17
N GLY A 155 11.00 7.73 -3.35
CA GLY A 155 12.22 7.23 -3.97
C GLY A 155 13.45 7.34 -3.05
N LEU A 156 13.26 7.38 -1.73
CA LEU A 156 14.34 7.56 -0.75
C LEU A 156 14.65 6.24 -0.06
N SER A 157 15.87 5.75 -0.26
CA SER A 157 16.38 4.55 0.40
C SER A 157 16.73 4.80 1.88
N SER A 158 16.73 3.73 2.67
CA SER A 158 17.03 3.77 4.11
C SER A 158 17.85 2.54 4.50
N PRO A 159 18.51 2.52 5.68
CA PRO A 159 19.23 1.31 6.14
C PRO A 159 18.35 0.06 6.23
N TYR A 160 17.04 0.22 6.39
CA TYR A 160 16.06 -0.87 6.39
C TYR A 160 15.72 -1.35 4.97
N LEU A 161 15.62 -0.44 4.01
CA LEU A 161 15.36 -0.68 2.59
C LEU A 161 16.45 0.03 1.78
N PRO A 162 17.64 -0.56 1.66
CA PRO A 162 18.83 0.15 1.19
C PRO A 162 18.92 0.28 -0.34
N GLN A 163 18.05 -0.40 -1.09
CA GLN A 163 18.06 -0.35 -2.55
C GLN A 163 17.08 0.69 -3.06
N ASP A 164 17.55 1.61 -3.87
CA ASP A 164 16.74 2.55 -4.65
C ASP A 164 15.67 1.79 -5.44
N PRO A 165 14.42 2.27 -5.53
CA PRO A 165 13.36 1.65 -6.33
C PRO A 165 13.73 1.52 -7.83
N SER A 166 14.59 2.40 -8.33
CA SER A 166 15.09 2.38 -9.71
C SER A 166 16.30 1.44 -9.92
N TYR A 167 16.76 0.74 -8.88
CA TYR A 167 17.93 -0.14 -8.98
C TYR A 167 17.80 -1.17 -10.11
N GLY A 168 18.80 -1.20 -11.00
CA GLY A 168 18.79 -2.04 -12.19
C GLY A 168 17.93 -1.54 -13.33
N GLN A 169 17.28 -0.40 -13.21
CA GLN A 169 16.52 0.24 -14.29
C GLN A 169 17.40 1.16 -15.14
N VAL A 170 16.95 1.44 -16.38
CA VAL A 170 17.69 2.32 -17.32
C VAL A 170 17.89 3.73 -16.78
N GLN A 171 17.01 4.17 -15.90
CA GLN A 171 17.01 5.52 -15.33
C GLN A 171 17.51 5.57 -13.90
N GLN A 172 18.13 4.50 -13.41
CA GLN A 172 18.82 4.50 -12.13
C GLN A 172 19.84 5.63 -12.09
N ASP A 173 19.85 6.39 -11.01
CA ASP A 173 20.86 7.42 -10.87
C ASP A 173 22.24 6.81 -10.57
N SER A 174 23.28 7.59 -10.81
CA SER A 174 24.68 7.16 -10.63
C SER A 174 25.31 7.69 -9.33
N LYS A 175 24.50 8.29 -8.45
CA LYS A 175 24.99 8.80 -7.19
C LYS A 175 25.19 7.63 -6.23
N ALA A 176 26.28 7.58 -5.56
CA ALA A 176 26.57 6.57 -4.55
C ALA A 176 26.15 7.08 -3.15
N ASP A 177 24.93 7.61 -3.03
CA ASP A 177 24.42 8.23 -1.80
C ASP A 177 23.38 7.37 -1.04
N ASP A 178 23.15 6.14 -1.47
CA ASP A 178 22.33 5.16 -0.76
C ASP A 178 23.04 4.64 0.53
N PRO A 179 22.31 4.54 1.66
CA PRO A 179 20.93 4.98 1.87
C PRO A 179 20.83 6.50 2.11
N GLU A 180 19.86 7.14 1.45
CA GLU A 180 19.70 8.59 1.45
C GLU A 180 19.15 9.16 2.76
N VAL A 181 18.32 8.40 3.47
CA VAL A 181 17.81 8.78 4.80
C VAL A 181 18.36 7.87 5.89
N THR A 182 18.67 8.45 7.05
CA THR A 182 19.13 7.69 8.21
C THR A 182 17.99 6.96 8.91
N ASP A 183 18.33 5.92 9.70
CA ASP A 183 17.35 5.24 10.56
C ASP A 183 16.66 6.20 11.53
N ASP A 184 17.37 7.22 12.03
CA ASP A 184 16.78 8.24 12.91
C ASP A 184 15.68 9.05 12.22
N VAL A 185 15.83 9.38 10.96
CA VAL A 185 14.79 10.06 10.18
C VAL A 185 13.54 9.19 10.06
N VAL A 186 13.74 7.90 9.74
CA VAL A 186 12.62 6.94 9.67
C VAL A 186 11.93 6.79 11.03
N ARG A 187 12.69 6.73 12.13
CA ARG A 187 12.16 6.64 13.51
C ARG A 187 11.38 7.89 13.91
N LEU A 188 11.90 9.08 13.60
CA LEU A 188 11.20 10.33 13.89
C LEU A 188 9.89 10.46 13.12
N ALA A 189 9.88 10.11 11.84
CA ALA A 189 8.66 10.08 11.03
C ALA A 189 7.66 9.04 11.54
N THR A 190 8.14 7.87 11.97
CA THR A 190 7.34 6.83 12.63
C THR A 190 6.72 7.35 13.92
N PHE A 191 7.52 7.96 14.79
CA PHE A 191 7.03 8.54 16.05
C PHE A 191 5.97 9.62 15.82
N TYR A 192 6.18 10.47 14.82
CA TYR A 192 5.17 11.45 14.42
C TYR A 192 3.85 10.76 14.02
N ALA A 193 3.90 9.77 13.14
CA ALA A 193 2.71 9.03 12.71
C ALA A 193 2.00 8.31 13.88
N GLN A 194 2.76 7.73 14.82
CA GLN A 194 2.23 7.10 16.03
C GLN A 194 1.54 8.09 16.98
N SER A 195 2.04 9.33 17.03
CA SER A 195 1.53 10.36 17.95
C SER A 195 0.33 11.15 17.41
N LEU A 196 -0.03 10.98 16.13
CA LEU A 196 -1.17 11.67 15.54
C LEU A 196 -2.49 11.16 16.12
N GLY A 197 -3.14 12.03 16.90
CA GLY A 197 -4.46 11.75 17.48
C GLY A 197 -5.56 11.69 16.42
N VAL A 198 -6.61 10.94 16.73
CA VAL A 198 -7.82 10.91 15.89
C VAL A 198 -8.54 12.26 16.02
N PRO A 199 -8.82 12.96 14.92
CA PRO A 199 -9.57 14.20 14.97
C PRO A 199 -11.00 13.96 15.45
N ALA A 200 -11.57 14.93 16.16
CA ALA A 200 -12.96 14.85 16.57
C ALA A 200 -13.89 14.71 15.36
N PRO A 201 -14.90 13.83 15.43
CA PRO A 201 -15.85 13.66 14.33
C PRO A 201 -16.60 14.98 14.09
N ARG A 202 -16.74 15.34 12.84
CA ARG A 202 -17.46 16.54 12.43
C ARG A 202 -18.89 16.19 12.04
N ARG A 203 -19.83 17.09 12.32
CA ARG A 203 -21.22 16.99 11.86
C ARG A 203 -21.98 15.75 12.34
N GLN A 204 -21.71 15.29 13.54
CA GLN A 204 -22.45 14.16 14.14
C GLN A 204 -23.96 14.38 14.29
N ASN A 205 -24.40 15.63 14.32
CA ASN A 205 -25.82 16.00 14.55
C ASN A 205 -26.49 16.54 13.28
N LEU A 206 -25.91 16.32 12.09
CA LEU A 206 -26.59 16.65 10.84
C LEU A 206 -27.37 15.41 10.36
N PRO A 207 -28.66 15.56 9.97
CA PRO A 207 -29.41 14.48 9.39
C PRO A 207 -28.84 13.98 8.07
#